data_06d3385bdd4c4af35ad7bef00242aa37
#
_entry.id   06d3385bdd4c4af35ad7bef00242aa37
#
_cell.length_a   1.000
_cell.length_b   1.000
_cell.length_c   1.000
_cell.angle_alpha   90.00
_cell.angle_beta   90.00
_cell.angle_gamma   90.00
#
_symmetry.space_group_name_H-M   'P 1'
#
loop_
_entity.id
_entity.type
_entity.pdbx_description
1 polymer ?
#
loop_
_entity_poly.entity_id
_entity_poly.type
_entity_poly.pdbx_seq_one_letter_code
_entity_poly.pdbx_strand_id
1 'polypeptide(L)'
;VLDDNLDEVRQMEKKMGTADKGRMDQYLTSVREAEIRTRRADDWLDTPLPQISDSDRKRTNRKVNKAQAGDYFRTVYDLMVLAFQTDVTRVATFSLGGEGDAFAIPEIGITESRHQLSHHGGDEGYMEKLTNYDTFAIEQYSYFLSRLEETKDLNGKPLLGSTMSLFGSGMSYGHSHGNANLPLV
;
A
#
# COMPACT_ATOMS: atom_id res chain seq x y z
N VAL A 1 -26.10 -19.05 8.09
CA VAL A 1 -26.05 -20.22 7.18
C VAL A 1 -25.21 -21.32 7.78
N LEU A 2 -23.93 -21.04 8.15
CA LEU A 2 -23.05 -22.05 8.73
C LEU A 2 -23.58 -22.55 10.08
N ASP A 3 -23.99 -21.64 10.95
CA ASP A 3 -24.52 -21.95 12.28
C ASP A 3 -25.80 -22.81 12.22
N ASP A 4 -26.61 -22.65 11.21
CA ASP A 4 -27.86 -23.41 10.99
C ASP A 4 -27.60 -24.87 10.59
N ASN A 5 -26.41 -25.17 10.08
CA ASN A 5 -26.01 -26.49 9.56
C ASN A 5 -24.94 -27.19 10.41
N LEU A 6 -24.56 -26.63 11.56
CA LEU A 6 -23.48 -27.18 12.39
C LEU A 6 -23.71 -28.61 12.85
N ASP A 7 -24.94 -28.99 13.15
CA ASP A 7 -25.24 -30.34 13.62
C ASP A 7 -25.11 -31.38 12.49
N GLU A 8 -25.48 -31.03 11.27
CA GLU A 8 -25.28 -31.90 10.10
C GLU A 8 -23.80 -32.06 9.80
N VAL A 9 -23.03 -30.96 9.87
CA VAL A 9 -21.57 -30.97 9.71
C VAL A 9 -20.90 -31.91 10.74
N ARG A 10 -21.26 -31.78 12.01
CA ARG A 10 -20.73 -32.66 13.07
C ARG A 10 -21.06 -34.13 12.87
N GLN A 11 -22.24 -34.44 12.28
CA GLN A 11 -22.61 -35.82 11.95
C GLN A 11 -21.78 -36.34 10.77
N MET A 12 -21.50 -35.52 9.77
CA MET A 12 -20.63 -35.86 8.64
C MET A 12 -19.18 -36.11 9.11
N GLU A 13 -18.64 -35.25 9.94
CA GLU A 13 -17.28 -35.38 10.48
C GLU A 13 -17.04 -36.70 11.20
N LYS A 14 -18.06 -37.22 11.90
CA LYS A 14 -17.95 -38.54 12.59
C LYS A 14 -17.73 -39.71 11.61
N LYS A 15 -18.12 -39.56 10.35
CA LYS A 15 -18.01 -40.57 9.30
C LYS A 15 -16.76 -40.38 8.41
N MET A 16 -16.00 -39.30 8.60
CA MET A 16 -14.85 -38.94 7.76
C MET A 16 -13.52 -39.46 8.33
N GLY A 17 -12.61 -39.81 7.44
CA GLY A 17 -11.21 -40.06 7.77
C GLY A 17 -10.45 -38.77 8.13
N THR A 18 -9.27 -38.92 8.75
CA THR A 18 -8.47 -37.77 9.24
C THR A 18 -8.14 -36.74 8.14
N ALA A 19 -7.80 -37.22 6.92
CA ALA A 19 -7.50 -36.34 5.79
C ALA A 19 -8.72 -35.53 5.34
N ASP A 20 -9.89 -36.16 5.31
CA ASP A 20 -11.13 -35.52 4.86
C ASP A 20 -11.66 -34.54 5.91
N LYS A 21 -11.43 -34.83 7.22
CA LYS A 21 -11.71 -33.86 8.29
C LYS A 21 -10.90 -32.58 8.13
N GLY A 22 -9.61 -32.68 7.80
CA GLY A 22 -8.78 -31.50 7.56
C GLY A 22 -9.27 -30.67 6.35
N ARG A 23 -9.73 -31.31 5.28
CA ARG A 23 -10.32 -30.63 4.13
C ARG A 23 -11.66 -29.97 4.46
N MET A 24 -12.49 -30.65 5.26
CA MET A 24 -13.77 -30.11 5.73
C MET A 24 -13.53 -28.88 6.61
N ASP A 25 -12.58 -28.92 7.52
CA ASP A 25 -12.23 -27.78 8.38
C ASP A 25 -11.78 -26.56 7.55
N GLN A 26 -10.91 -26.76 6.55
CA GLN A 26 -10.53 -25.72 5.62
C GLN A 26 -11.72 -25.13 4.84
N TYR A 27 -12.63 -25.99 4.38
CA TYR A 27 -13.83 -25.56 3.69
C TYR A 27 -14.73 -24.71 4.60
N LEU A 28 -15.01 -25.19 5.81
CA LEU A 28 -15.85 -24.50 6.79
C LEU A 28 -15.24 -23.15 7.21
N THR A 29 -13.91 -23.11 7.37
CA THR A 29 -13.18 -21.86 7.62
C THR A 29 -13.39 -20.87 6.47
N SER A 30 -13.25 -21.33 5.22
CA SER A 30 -13.46 -20.49 4.04
C SER A 30 -14.90 -19.95 3.94
N VAL A 31 -15.90 -20.78 4.27
CA VAL A 31 -17.30 -20.37 4.30
C VAL A 31 -17.51 -19.31 5.40
N ARG A 32 -16.96 -19.53 6.61
CA ARG A 32 -17.05 -18.56 7.71
C ARG A 32 -16.40 -17.22 7.36
N GLU A 33 -15.25 -17.24 6.73
CA GLU A 33 -14.60 -16.02 6.26
C GLU A 33 -15.44 -15.29 5.18
N ALA A 34 -16.09 -16.04 4.28
CA ALA A 34 -16.99 -15.45 3.30
C ALA A 34 -18.22 -14.83 3.96
N GLU A 35 -18.84 -15.48 4.95
CA GLU A 35 -19.96 -14.93 5.72
C GLU A 35 -19.55 -13.63 6.45
N ILE A 36 -18.39 -13.61 7.09
CA ILE A 36 -17.86 -12.43 7.78
C ILE A 36 -17.65 -11.28 6.78
N ARG A 37 -17.06 -11.56 5.62
CA ARG A 37 -16.84 -10.54 4.58
C ARG A 37 -18.16 -10.01 4.02
N THR A 38 -19.13 -10.88 3.76
CA THR A 38 -20.45 -10.48 3.27
C THR A 38 -21.18 -9.62 4.28
N ARG A 39 -21.16 -10.00 5.55
CA ARG A 39 -21.79 -9.22 6.63
C ARG A 39 -21.14 -7.85 6.79
N ARG A 40 -19.78 -7.78 6.74
CA ARG A 40 -19.07 -6.48 6.76
C ARG A 40 -19.42 -5.60 5.55
N ALA A 41 -19.58 -6.21 4.35
CA ALA A 41 -19.96 -5.48 3.16
C ALA A 41 -21.40 -4.93 3.28
N ASP A 42 -22.31 -5.68 3.89
CA ASP A 42 -23.68 -5.28 4.17
C ASP A 42 -23.72 -4.12 5.20
N ASP A 43 -23.04 -4.28 6.32
CA ASP A 43 -22.89 -3.23 7.34
C ASP A 43 -22.28 -1.93 6.73
N TRP A 44 -21.38 -2.07 5.73
CA TRP A 44 -20.77 -0.95 5.04
C TRP A 44 -21.76 -0.15 4.18
N LEU A 45 -22.77 -0.79 3.60
CA LEU A 45 -23.79 -0.10 2.80
C LEU A 45 -24.60 0.93 3.62
N ASP A 46 -24.79 0.64 4.89
CA ASP A 46 -25.50 1.53 5.83
C ASP A 46 -24.57 2.52 6.55
N THR A 47 -23.24 2.42 6.32
CA THR A 47 -22.27 3.31 6.94
C THR A 47 -22.30 4.68 6.26
N PRO A 48 -22.54 5.78 6.99
CA PRO A 48 -22.53 7.12 6.41
C PRO A 48 -21.16 7.43 5.78
N LEU A 49 -21.18 8.08 4.61
CA LEU A 49 -19.95 8.54 3.99
C LEU A 49 -19.17 9.44 4.95
N PRO A 50 -17.86 9.24 5.09
CA PRO A 50 -17.02 10.03 5.98
C PRO A 50 -17.02 11.51 5.58
N GLN A 51 -17.04 12.38 6.57
CA GLN A 51 -16.89 13.81 6.33
C GLN A 51 -15.43 14.13 5.98
N ILE A 52 -15.22 14.62 4.77
CA ILE A 52 -13.89 14.98 4.28
C ILE A 52 -13.71 16.49 4.44
N SER A 53 -12.65 16.93 5.08
CA SER A 53 -12.33 18.34 5.23
C SER A 53 -12.06 19.01 3.88
N ASP A 54 -12.30 20.31 3.76
CA ASP A 54 -11.99 21.07 2.55
C ASP A 54 -10.48 21.03 2.22
N SER A 55 -9.63 20.97 3.24
CA SER A 55 -8.18 20.82 3.06
C SER A 55 -7.81 19.47 2.43
N ASP A 56 -8.41 18.37 2.89
CA ASP A 56 -8.16 17.04 2.32
C ASP A 56 -8.76 16.91 0.92
N ARG A 57 -9.96 17.44 0.71
CA ARG A 57 -10.57 17.53 -0.64
C ARG A 57 -9.67 18.27 -1.62
N LYS A 58 -9.06 19.38 -1.20
CA LYS A 58 -8.13 20.16 -2.01
C LYS A 58 -6.84 19.41 -2.31
N ARG A 59 -6.28 18.71 -1.30
CA ARG A 59 -5.06 17.90 -1.44
C ARG A 59 -5.24 16.72 -2.38
N THR A 60 -6.36 16.01 -2.29
CA THR A 60 -6.66 14.84 -3.12
C THR A 60 -7.16 15.18 -4.53
N ASN A 61 -7.49 16.45 -4.80
CA ASN A 61 -7.96 16.93 -6.11
C ASN A 61 -6.94 17.84 -6.80
N ARG A 62 -5.64 17.56 -6.66
CA ARG A 62 -4.59 18.30 -7.37
C ARG A 62 -4.65 18.02 -8.87
N LYS A 63 -4.37 19.04 -9.66
CA LYS A 63 -4.13 18.86 -11.10
C LYS A 63 -2.70 18.32 -11.29
N VAL A 64 -2.60 17.02 -11.42
CA VAL A 64 -1.30 16.36 -11.62
C VAL A 64 -0.91 16.45 -13.10
N ASN A 65 0.36 16.80 -13.36
CA ASN A 65 0.95 16.69 -14.68
C ASN A 65 2.27 15.90 -14.61
N LYS A 66 2.72 15.38 -15.76
CA LYS A 66 3.93 14.54 -15.84
C LYS A 66 5.24 15.27 -15.48
N ALA A 67 5.23 16.61 -15.50
CA ALA A 67 6.39 17.40 -15.15
C ALA A 67 6.52 17.64 -13.63
N GLN A 68 5.52 17.26 -12.87
CA GLN A 68 5.42 17.45 -11.42
C GLN A 68 5.15 16.11 -10.74
N ALA A 69 6.14 15.25 -10.75
CA ALA A 69 6.08 13.91 -10.16
C ALA A 69 5.75 13.94 -8.66
N GLY A 70 6.29 14.92 -7.93
CA GLY A 70 6.02 15.11 -6.51
C GLY A 70 4.54 15.34 -6.21
N ASP A 71 3.85 16.12 -7.02
CA ASP A 71 2.41 16.33 -6.86
C ASP A 71 1.61 15.05 -7.09
N TYR A 72 2.03 14.20 -8.02
CA TYR A 72 1.43 12.87 -8.20
C TYR A 72 1.60 11.99 -6.98
N PHE A 73 2.84 11.82 -6.50
CA PHE A 73 3.13 10.98 -5.33
C PHE A 73 2.40 11.47 -4.08
N ARG A 74 2.44 12.77 -3.82
CA ARG A 74 1.75 13.37 -2.68
C ARG A 74 0.23 13.21 -2.77
N THR A 75 -0.35 13.29 -3.96
CA THR A 75 -1.78 13.06 -4.15
C THR A 75 -2.15 11.61 -3.80
N VAL A 76 -1.37 10.62 -4.25
CA VAL A 76 -1.61 9.22 -3.92
C VAL A 76 -1.44 8.98 -2.41
N TYR A 77 -0.39 9.53 -1.79
CA TYR A 77 -0.20 9.42 -0.34
C TYR A 77 -1.34 10.09 0.45
N ASP A 78 -1.82 11.25 0.04
CA ASP A 78 -2.98 11.90 0.68
C ASP A 78 -4.26 11.06 0.53
N LEU A 79 -4.46 10.38 -0.61
CA LEU A 79 -5.56 9.42 -0.78
C LEU A 79 -5.42 8.20 0.14
N MET A 80 -4.21 7.67 0.32
CA MET A 80 -3.95 6.57 1.26
C MET A 80 -4.24 6.99 2.70
N VAL A 81 -3.76 8.17 3.12
CA VAL A 81 -4.05 8.72 4.45
C VAL A 81 -5.55 8.90 4.67
N LEU A 82 -6.25 9.44 3.69
CA LEU A 82 -7.71 9.62 3.76
C LEU A 82 -8.43 8.28 3.87
N ALA A 83 -8.00 7.26 3.11
CA ALA A 83 -8.58 5.93 3.15
C ALA A 83 -8.36 5.24 4.52
N PHE A 84 -7.21 5.45 5.17
CA PHE A 84 -6.95 4.98 6.52
C PHE A 84 -7.76 5.75 7.57
N GLN A 85 -7.82 7.09 7.46
CA GLN A 85 -8.58 7.93 8.37
C GLN A 85 -10.08 7.60 8.39
N THR A 86 -10.61 7.24 7.24
CA THR A 86 -12.02 6.91 7.06
C THR A 86 -12.34 5.42 7.21
N ASP A 87 -11.33 4.61 7.55
CA ASP A 87 -11.40 3.14 7.69
C ASP A 87 -11.95 2.41 6.43
N VAL A 88 -11.82 3.03 5.27
CA VAL A 88 -12.16 2.40 3.97
C VAL A 88 -11.23 1.22 3.69
N THR A 89 -9.97 1.33 4.08
CA THR A 89 -9.00 0.24 4.06
C THR A 89 -8.02 0.38 5.21
N ARG A 90 -7.43 -0.76 5.62
CA ARG A 90 -6.35 -0.83 6.62
C ARG A 90 -5.04 -1.29 6.03
N VAL A 91 -5.02 -1.58 4.73
CA VAL A 91 -3.82 -2.01 4.01
C VAL A 91 -3.79 -1.27 2.68
N ALA A 92 -2.63 -0.72 2.35
CA ALA A 92 -2.38 -0.10 1.07
C ALA A 92 -0.97 -0.45 0.58
N THR A 93 -0.82 -0.59 -0.70
CA THR A 93 0.48 -0.73 -1.38
C THR A 93 0.55 0.30 -2.50
N PHE A 94 1.72 0.91 -2.65
CA PHE A 94 1.95 1.88 -3.70
C PHE A 94 3.34 1.67 -4.31
N SER A 95 3.40 1.49 -5.62
CA SER A 95 4.65 1.43 -6.36
C SER A 95 4.95 2.79 -6.98
N LEU A 96 6.10 3.37 -6.65
CA LEU A 96 6.57 4.63 -7.24
C LEU A 96 7.01 4.46 -8.69
N GLY A 97 7.31 3.24 -9.11
CA GLY A 97 7.66 2.86 -10.46
C GLY A 97 7.86 1.35 -10.55
N GLY A 98 7.74 0.79 -11.76
CA GLY A 98 8.01 -0.60 -12.05
C GLY A 98 9.46 -0.81 -12.51
N GLU A 99 9.89 -2.07 -12.52
CA GLU A 99 11.15 -2.46 -13.15
C GLU A 99 11.07 -2.13 -14.66
N GLY A 100 12.05 -1.38 -15.15
CA GLY A 100 12.11 -0.94 -16.54
C GLY A 100 11.24 0.26 -16.90
N ASP A 101 10.49 0.82 -15.94
CA ASP A 101 9.71 2.02 -16.17
C ASP A 101 10.60 3.23 -16.48
N ALA A 102 10.22 3.95 -17.53
CA ALA A 102 10.89 5.17 -17.97
C ALA A 102 10.38 6.41 -17.21
N PHE A 103 10.22 6.28 -15.89
CA PHE A 103 9.77 7.40 -15.10
C PHE A 103 10.93 8.35 -14.83
N ALA A 104 10.82 9.57 -15.32
CA ALA A 104 11.76 10.67 -15.09
C ALA A 104 11.18 11.66 -14.08
N ILE A 105 12.04 12.50 -13.48
CA ILE A 105 11.62 13.54 -12.54
C ILE A 105 12.12 14.90 -13.03
N PRO A 106 11.47 15.50 -14.07
CA PRO A 106 11.93 16.75 -14.66
C PRO A 106 11.96 17.91 -13.67
N GLU A 107 11.14 17.88 -12.63
CA GLU A 107 11.10 18.96 -11.62
C GLU A 107 12.40 19.10 -10.81
N ILE A 108 13.23 18.07 -10.77
CA ILE A 108 14.58 18.10 -10.17
C ILE A 108 15.70 17.97 -11.23
N GLY A 109 15.35 18.23 -12.50
CA GLY A 109 16.31 18.21 -13.61
C GLY A 109 16.72 16.82 -14.10
N ILE A 110 16.03 15.75 -13.69
CA ILE A 110 16.31 14.37 -14.11
C ILE A 110 15.35 13.99 -15.24
N THR A 111 15.90 13.76 -16.42
CA THR A 111 15.18 13.38 -17.64
C THR A 111 15.34 11.90 -17.97
N GLU A 112 16.32 11.25 -17.39
CA GLU A 112 16.59 9.83 -17.50
C GLU A 112 15.67 9.04 -16.55
N SER A 113 15.35 7.80 -16.93
CA SER A 113 14.65 6.89 -16.03
C SER A 113 15.57 6.40 -14.91
N ARG A 114 14.98 6.04 -13.76
CA ARG A 114 15.74 5.43 -12.67
C ARG A 114 16.45 4.15 -13.12
N HIS A 115 15.81 3.34 -13.98
CA HIS A 115 16.41 2.14 -14.56
C HIS A 115 17.70 2.48 -15.32
N GLN A 116 17.64 3.48 -16.21
CA GLN A 116 18.82 3.91 -16.95
C GLN A 116 19.93 4.39 -16.02
N LEU A 117 19.61 5.20 -15.01
CA LEU A 117 20.58 5.68 -14.01
C LEU A 117 21.17 4.55 -13.17
N SER A 118 20.41 3.49 -12.87
CA SER A 118 20.89 2.35 -12.11
C SER A 118 21.96 1.52 -12.83
N HIS A 119 22.03 1.63 -14.17
CA HIS A 119 23.09 1.04 -15.02
C HIS A 119 24.25 2.02 -15.27
N HIS A 120 24.62 2.82 -14.28
CA HIS A 120 25.59 3.91 -14.38
C HIS A 120 27.00 3.50 -14.85
N GLY A 121 27.38 2.21 -14.70
CA GLY A 121 28.69 1.72 -15.17
C GLY A 121 29.90 2.41 -14.54
N GLY A 122 29.74 3.13 -13.42
CA GLY A 122 30.78 3.94 -12.78
C GLY A 122 30.77 5.40 -13.20
N ASP A 123 29.85 5.85 -14.05
CA ASP A 123 29.71 7.27 -14.42
C ASP A 123 29.23 8.08 -13.21
N GLU A 124 30.06 9.05 -12.79
CA GLU A 124 29.81 9.89 -11.60
C GLU A 124 28.55 10.74 -11.76
N GLY A 125 28.27 11.27 -12.96
CA GLY A 125 27.10 12.09 -13.23
C GLY A 125 25.80 11.27 -13.13
N TYR A 126 25.83 10.01 -13.57
CA TYR A 126 24.68 9.11 -13.40
C TYR A 126 24.49 8.70 -11.94
N MET A 127 25.57 8.47 -11.21
CA MET A 127 25.50 8.16 -9.77
C MET A 127 24.93 9.34 -8.97
N GLU A 128 25.33 10.57 -9.27
CA GLU A 128 24.79 11.78 -8.64
C GLU A 128 23.30 11.92 -8.94
N LYS A 129 22.88 11.76 -10.20
CA LYS A 129 21.46 11.81 -10.59
C LYS A 129 20.64 10.71 -9.91
N LEU A 130 21.19 9.48 -9.82
CA LEU A 130 20.52 8.38 -9.13
C LEU A 130 20.34 8.69 -7.64
N THR A 131 21.35 9.26 -6.98
CA THR A 131 21.29 9.70 -5.59
C THR A 131 20.20 10.76 -5.41
N ASN A 132 20.14 11.75 -6.29
CA ASN A 132 19.11 12.79 -6.25
C ASN A 132 17.71 12.22 -6.49
N TYR A 133 17.59 11.22 -7.39
CA TYR A 133 16.33 10.51 -7.63
C TYR A 133 15.85 9.76 -6.37
N ASP A 134 16.74 9.00 -5.74
CA ASP A 134 16.42 8.23 -4.55
C ASP A 134 16.13 9.15 -3.35
N THR A 135 16.86 10.25 -3.22
CA THR A 135 16.58 11.29 -2.21
C THR A 135 15.19 11.88 -2.39
N PHE A 136 14.83 12.26 -3.62
CA PHE A 136 13.49 12.75 -3.92
C PHE A 136 12.40 11.73 -3.52
N ALA A 137 12.60 10.45 -3.82
CA ALA A 137 11.64 9.40 -3.47
C ALA A 137 11.48 9.27 -1.93
N ILE A 138 12.57 9.33 -1.18
CA ILE A 138 12.57 9.34 0.30
C ILE A 138 11.86 10.58 0.85
N GLU A 139 12.05 11.75 0.24
CA GLU A 139 11.34 12.97 0.64
C GLU A 139 9.83 12.85 0.46
N GLN A 140 9.37 12.23 -0.64
CA GLN A 140 7.94 11.97 -0.83
C GLN A 140 7.40 10.97 0.20
N TYR A 141 8.17 9.93 0.55
CA TYR A 141 7.81 9.02 1.63
C TYR A 141 7.79 9.72 3.00
N SER A 142 8.74 10.59 3.29
CA SER A 142 8.74 11.42 4.49
C SER A 142 7.50 12.32 4.59
N TYR A 143 7.05 12.88 3.46
CA TYR A 143 5.77 13.59 3.38
C TYR A 143 4.61 12.68 3.83
N PHE A 144 4.55 11.44 3.34
CA PHE A 144 3.50 10.49 3.75
C PHE A 144 3.50 10.23 5.27
N LEU A 145 4.68 9.99 5.86
CA LEU A 145 4.79 9.79 7.31
C LEU A 145 4.34 11.03 8.09
N SER A 146 4.72 12.22 7.63
CA SER A 146 4.26 13.49 8.24
C SER A 146 2.74 13.63 8.17
N ARG A 147 2.13 13.23 7.05
CA ARG A 147 0.67 13.24 6.91
C ARG A 147 -0.01 12.25 7.86
N LEU A 148 0.57 11.06 8.08
CA LEU A 148 0.06 10.10 9.07
C LEU A 148 0.18 10.63 10.50
N GLU A 149 1.26 11.36 10.82
CA GLU A 149 1.45 11.98 12.15
C GLU A 149 0.45 13.11 12.40
N GLU A 150 0.21 13.98 11.42
CA GLU A 150 -0.74 15.10 11.52
C GLU A 150 -2.19 14.65 11.58
N THR A 151 -2.53 13.49 10.94
CA THR A 151 -3.89 13.00 10.83
C THR A 151 -4.27 12.16 12.03
N LYS A 152 -5.44 12.44 12.62
CA LYS A 152 -5.94 11.71 13.80
C LYS A 152 -6.87 10.57 13.40
N ASP A 153 -6.77 9.46 14.11
CA ASP A 153 -7.74 8.37 14.08
C ASP A 153 -9.05 8.75 14.79
N LEU A 154 -10.00 7.84 14.81
CA LEU A 154 -11.29 8.01 15.49
C LEU A 154 -11.17 8.21 17.02
N ASN A 155 -10.03 7.86 17.62
CA ASN A 155 -9.73 8.01 19.03
C ASN A 155 -8.91 9.28 19.32
N GLY A 156 -8.65 10.11 18.31
CA GLY A 156 -7.87 11.34 18.42
C GLY A 156 -6.35 11.15 18.50
N LYS A 157 -5.84 9.94 18.21
CA LYS A 157 -4.40 9.63 18.17
C LYS A 157 -3.84 9.77 16.75
N PRO A 158 -2.56 10.16 16.58
CA PRO A 158 -1.93 10.16 15.28
C PRO A 158 -2.03 8.78 14.60
N LEU A 159 -2.38 8.75 13.32
CA LEU A 159 -2.43 7.51 12.54
C LEU A 159 -1.07 6.81 12.49
N LEU A 160 0.03 7.56 12.48
CA LEU A 160 1.39 7.00 12.45
C LEU A 160 1.64 6.03 13.62
N GLY A 161 1.13 6.34 14.81
CA GLY A 161 1.31 5.49 15.99
C GLY A 161 0.65 4.10 15.92
N SER A 162 -0.28 3.89 14.98
CA SER A 162 -0.98 2.62 14.74
C SER A 162 -0.72 2.06 13.33
N THR A 163 0.21 2.64 12.58
CA THR A 163 0.54 2.24 11.21
C THR A 163 1.91 1.57 11.16
N MET A 164 1.98 0.39 10.55
CA MET A 164 3.24 -0.18 10.09
C MET A 164 3.46 0.27 8.65
N SER A 165 4.56 0.96 8.40
CA SER A 165 4.92 1.45 7.08
C SER A 165 6.27 0.90 6.68
N LEU A 166 6.38 0.44 5.44
CA LEU A 166 7.60 -0.08 4.85
C LEU A 166 7.83 0.61 3.52
N PHE A 167 9.01 1.15 3.33
CA PHE A 167 9.45 1.73 2.07
C PHE A 167 10.78 1.12 1.64
N GLY A 168 10.97 0.92 0.35
CA GLY A 168 12.24 0.39 -0.15
C GLY A 168 12.19 -0.04 -1.60
N SER A 169 13.21 -0.76 -2.03
CA SER A 169 13.37 -1.27 -3.38
C SER A 169 13.42 -2.80 -3.40
N GLY A 170 12.88 -3.40 -4.46
CA GLY A 170 13.02 -4.84 -4.74
C GLY A 170 14.39 -5.24 -5.25
N MET A 171 15.30 -4.27 -5.49
CA MET A 171 16.67 -4.50 -5.91
C MET A 171 17.64 -3.65 -5.09
N SER A 172 18.79 -4.22 -4.72
CA SER A 172 19.86 -3.54 -3.99
C SER A 172 20.94 -3.00 -4.93
N TYR A 173 21.14 -3.62 -6.08
CA TYR A 173 22.16 -3.27 -7.04
C TYR A 173 21.61 -3.36 -8.47
N GLY A 174 21.35 -2.19 -9.07
CA GLY A 174 20.69 -2.08 -10.36
C GLY A 174 21.43 -2.73 -11.51
N HIS A 175 22.77 -2.62 -11.55
CA HIS A 175 23.58 -3.16 -12.65
C HIS A 175 23.48 -4.69 -12.80
N SER A 176 23.42 -5.41 -11.70
CA SER A 176 23.32 -6.88 -11.68
C SER A 176 21.92 -7.39 -11.35
N HIS A 177 20.94 -6.49 -11.15
CA HIS A 177 19.60 -6.80 -10.67
C HIS A 177 19.60 -7.66 -9.38
N GLY A 178 20.57 -7.37 -8.50
CA GLY A 178 20.73 -8.10 -7.23
C GLY A 178 19.59 -7.83 -6.27
N ASN A 179 19.12 -8.87 -5.58
CA ASN A 179 18.02 -8.81 -4.63
C ASN A 179 18.44 -9.19 -3.19
N ALA A 180 19.73 -9.28 -2.92
CA ALA A 180 20.27 -9.48 -1.57
C ALA A 180 20.51 -8.13 -0.89
N ASN A 181 20.30 -8.06 0.43
CA ASN A 181 20.54 -6.85 1.22
C ASN A 181 19.74 -5.63 0.69
N LEU A 182 18.43 -5.79 0.57
CA LEU A 182 17.53 -4.75 0.06
C LEU A 182 17.55 -3.50 0.93
N PRO A 183 17.53 -2.29 0.32
CA PRO A 183 17.37 -1.03 1.05
C PRO A 183 15.91 -0.90 1.51
N LEU A 184 15.68 -1.10 2.81
CA LEU A 184 14.37 -1.02 3.43
C LEU A 184 14.41 -0.06 4.62
N VAL A 185 13.37 0.75 4.78
CA VAL A 185 13.10 1.66 5.90
C VAL A 185 11.68 1.52 6.40
#